data_316b0331e294030fa4063eff1c2249d0
#
_entry.id   316b0331e294030fa4063eff1c2249d0
#
_cell.length_a   1.000
_cell.length_b   1.000
_cell.length_c   1.000
_cell.angle_alpha   90.00
_cell.angle_beta   90.00
_cell.angle_gamma   90.00
#
_symmetry.space_group_name_H-M   'P 1'
#
loop_
_entity.id
_entity.type
_entity.pdbx_description
1 polymer ?
#
loop_
_entity_poly.entity_id
_entity_poly.type
_entity_poly.pdbx_seq_one_letter_code
_entity_poly.pdbx_strand_id
1 'polypeptide(L)'
;TQYAMEGSDGKMTATSSIYTRLERIIKSLETRIGSCVGADGAIFAMRKSLYQPLKSDDINDLVIPLLVIKQGYRVIFHKNLYCFEAPSENTASEFWRQVRITNRTLRALFRYAELMNIFKYPSFGFEIISHKLLRFSVPFFLLFLIPLNLFLIGKGIIYKLLLAAQIIFYGAAFIGFSQELYGHKGRKISFVYHFLMVNISILVGWFKFLSGERQAMWNVQR
;
A
#
# COMPACT_ATOMS: atom_id res chain seq x y z
N THR A 1 -8.51 6.29 8.10
CA THR A 1 -8.10 7.69 7.95
C THR A 1 -8.94 8.40 6.91
N GLN A 2 -9.37 9.62 7.16
CA GLN A 2 -9.94 10.52 6.16
C GLN A 2 -8.95 11.67 5.98
N TYR A 3 -8.55 11.94 4.74
CA TYR A 3 -7.73 13.11 4.45
C TYR A 3 -8.64 14.34 4.42
N ALA A 4 -8.34 15.35 5.21
CA ALA A 4 -9.04 16.61 5.21
C ALA A 4 -8.23 17.62 4.39
N MET A 5 -8.88 18.29 3.45
CA MET A 5 -8.35 19.50 2.83
C MET A 5 -9.02 20.71 3.51
N GLU A 6 -8.23 21.67 3.92
CA GLU A 6 -8.71 22.96 4.38
C GLU A 6 -9.23 23.71 3.15
N GLY A 7 -10.54 23.95 3.10
CA GLY A 7 -11.14 24.79 2.07
C GLY A 7 -10.85 26.25 2.33
N SER A 8 -11.00 27.11 1.31
CA SER A 8 -10.84 28.56 1.42
C SER A 8 -11.70 29.22 2.51
N ASP A 9 -12.69 28.50 3.04
CA ASP A 9 -13.61 28.94 4.10
C ASP A 9 -13.24 28.43 5.50
N GLY A 10 -12.03 27.88 5.71
CA GLY A 10 -11.60 27.30 6.98
C GLY A 10 -12.38 26.02 7.40
N LYS A 11 -13.24 25.48 6.55
CA LYS A 11 -13.96 24.23 6.80
C LYS A 11 -13.17 23.05 6.27
N MET A 12 -12.91 22.08 7.16
CA MET A 12 -12.26 20.81 6.78
C MET A 12 -13.24 19.96 5.96
N THR A 13 -12.96 19.78 4.68
CA THR A 13 -13.73 18.87 3.81
C THR A 13 -13.01 17.53 3.70
N ALA A 14 -13.71 16.46 4.05
CA ALA A 14 -13.17 15.09 3.91
C ALA A 14 -13.09 14.72 2.42
N THR A 15 -11.87 14.63 1.90
CA THR A 15 -11.63 14.12 0.53
C THR A 15 -11.28 12.64 0.61
N SER A 16 -12.26 11.77 0.34
CA SER A 16 -11.99 10.34 0.21
C SER A 16 -11.61 10.02 -1.24
N SER A 17 -10.37 9.59 -1.48
CA SER A 17 -9.98 9.05 -2.78
C SER A 17 -10.72 7.72 -3.04
N ILE A 18 -10.85 7.33 -4.32
CA ILE A 18 -11.41 6.01 -4.71
C ILE A 18 -10.68 4.89 -3.96
N TYR A 19 -9.36 5.01 -3.83
CA TYR A 19 -8.51 4.08 -3.09
C TYR A 19 -8.94 3.95 -1.61
N THR A 20 -9.12 5.06 -0.91
CA THR A 20 -9.54 5.07 0.50
C THR A 20 -10.92 4.42 0.69
N ARG A 21 -11.85 4.66 -0.26
CA ARG A 21 -13.18 4.02 -0.24
C ARG A 21 -13.07 2.51 -0.41
N LEU A 22 -12.27 2.03 -1.37
CA LEU A 22 -12.03 0.60 -1.60
C LEU A 22 -11.39 -0.05 -0.38
N GLU A 23 -10.38 0.57 0.22
CA GLU A 23 -9.72 0.05 1.43
C GLU A 23 -10.70 -0.08 2.61
N ARG A 24 -11.60 0.88 2.81
CA ARG A 24 -12.65 0.79 3.83
C ARG A 24 -13.64 -0.35 3.56
N ILE A 25 -14.02 -0.56 2.30
CA ILE A 25 -14.88 -1.68 1.91
C ILE A 25 -14.17 -3.00 2.20
N ILE A 26 -12.92 -3.16 1.79
CA ILE A 26 -12.12 -4.36 2.02
C ILE A 26 -12.01 -4.64 3.53
N LYS A 27 -11.60 -3.68 4.34
CA LYS A 27 -11.51 -3.84 5.82
C LYS A 27 -12.87 -4.20 6.46
N SER A 28 -13.98 -3.66 5.91
CA SER A 28 -15.32 -4.02 6.37
C SER A 28 -15.68 -5.47 6.03
N LEU A 29 -15.27 -5.96 4.87
CA LEU A 29 -15.47 -7.35 4.45
C LEU A 29 -14.58 -8.30 5.24
N GLU A 30 -13.29 -8.00 5.41
CA GLU A 30 -12.35 -8.74 6.26
C GLU A 30 -12.90 -8.90 7.69
N THR A 31 -13.47 -7.81 8.26
CA THR A 31 -14.10 -7.86 9.58
C THR A 31 -15.28 -8.82 9.65
N ARG A 32 -16.04 -8.99 8.55
CA ARG A 32 -17.18 -9.92 8.50
C ARG A 32 -16.75 -11.38 8.37
N ILE A 33 -15.70 -11.63 7.58
CA ILE A 33 -15.20 -12.98 7.31
C ILE A 33 -14.35 -13.47 8.49
N GLY A 34 -13.47 -12.60 9.01
CA GLY A 34 -12.51 -12.97 10.04
C GLY A 34 -11.95 -11.78 10.78
N SER A 35 -10.86 -11.25 10.31
CA SER A 35 -10.06 -10.27 11.03
C SER A 35 -9.35 -9.34 10.04
N CYS A 36 -9.33 -8.04 10.26
CA CYS A 36 -8.57 -7.13 9.42
C CYS A 36 -7.07 -7.44 9.45
N VAL A 37 -6.43 -7.42 8.27
CA VAL A 37 -4.98 -7.68 8.12
C VAL A 37 -4.13 -6.59 8.76
N GLY A 38 -4.63 -5.36 8.84
CA GLY A 38 -3.89 -4.24 9.41
C GLY A 38 -4.80 -3.18 10.03
N ALA A 39 -4.28 -2.46 11.01
CA ALA A 39 -4.94 -1.30 11.58
C ALA A 39 -4.79 -0.06 10.70
N ASP A 40 -5.40 1.04 11.10
CA ASP A 40 -5.12 2.35 10.52
C ASP A 40 -3.95 2.98 11.29
N GLY A 41 -2.89 3.37 10.58
CA GLY A 41 -1.68 3.92 11.23
C GLY A 41 -1.93 5.21 11.99
N ALA A 42 -2.98 5.95 11.63
CA ALA A 42 -3.32 7.22 12.26
C ALA A 42 -4.15 7.05 13.54
N ILE A 43 -5.03 6.03 13.59
CA ILE A 43 -5.84 5.75 14.78
C ILE A 43 -6.23 4.28 14.86
N PHE A 44 -5.94 3.66 15.99
CA PHE A 44 -6.48 2.37 16.38
C PHE A 44 -6.45 2.23 17.92
N ALA A 45 -7.26 1.32 18.45
CA ALA A 45 -7.28 0.98 19.87
C ALA A 45 -7.12 -0.52 20.03
N MET A 46 -6.48 -0.93 21.13
CA MET A 46 -6.32 -2.34 21.50
C MET A 46 -6.42 -2.54 23.00
N ARG A 47 -6.72 -3.75 23.45
CA ARG A 47 -6.65 -4.11 24.85
C ARG A 47 -5.21 -4.09 25.32
N LYS A 48 -4.90 -3.39 26.41
CA LYS A 48 -3.55 -3.28 26.98
C LYS A 48 -2.91 -4.64 27.28
N SER A 49 -3.70 -5.61 27.73
CA SER A 49 -3.24 -6.97 28.02
C SER A 49 -2.73 -7.75 26.80
N LEU A 50 -3.10 -7.34 25.59
CA LEU A 50 -2.66 -7.99 24.33
C LEU A 50 -1.40 -7.32 23.75
N TYR A 51 -0.98 -6.19 24.31
CA TYR A 51 0.19 -5.48 23.83
C TYR A 51 1.47 -6.27 24.09
N GLN A 52 2.28 -6.39 23.03
CA GLN A 52 3.64 -6.93 23.11
C GLN A 52 4.64 -5.88 22.62
N PRO A 53 5.83 -5.78 23.23
CA PRO A 53 6.87 -4.84 22.79
C PRO A 53 7.24 -5.05 21.33
N LEU A 54 7.32 -3.95 20.60
CA LEU A 54 7.70 -3.94 19.18
C LEU A 54 9.21 -3.79 19.05
N LYS A 55 9.76 -4.30 17.93
CA LYS A 55 11.14 -4.03 17.52
C LYS A 55 11.22 -2.66 16.87
N SER A 56 12.42 -2.08 16.82
CA SER A 56 12.66 -0.75 16.24
C SER A 56 12.33 -0.65 14.73
N ASP A 57 12.40 -1.80 14.03
CA ASP A 57 12.08 -1.92 12.61
C ASP A 57 10.62 -2.35 12.34
N ASP A 58 9.79 -2.54 13.37
CA ASP A 58 8.40 -2.91 13.21
C ASP A 58 7.54 -1.72 12.76
N ILE A 59 6.55 -2.02 11.93
CA ILE A 59 5.47 -1.11 11.56
C ILE A 59 4.25 -1.44 12.42
N ASN A 60 3.88 -0.51 13.31
CA ASN A 60 2.92 -0.74 14.40
C ASN A 60 1.52 -1.13 13.90
N ASP A 61 1.03 -0.47 12.86
CA ASP A 61 -0.30 -0.68 12.27
C ASP A 61 -0.45 -2.05 11.57
N LEU A 62 0.66 -2.76 11.32
CA LEU A 62 0.63 -4.13 10.83
C LEU A 62 1.01 -5.13 11.93
N VAL A 63 2.13 -4.91 12.64
CA VAL A 63 2.67 -5.91 13.57
C VAL A 63 1.76 -6.11 14.78
N ILE A 64 1.16 -5.03 15.31
CA ILE A 64 0.21 -5.15 16.43
C ILE A 64 -1.01 -6.02 16.07
N PRO A 65 -1.72 -5.80 14.94
CA PRO A 65 -2.73 -6.71 14.45
C PRO A 65 -2.28 -8.17 14.33
N LEU A 66 -1.10 -8.42 13.74
CA LEU A 66 -0.57 -9.77 13.59
C LEU A 66 -0.35 -10.46 14.95
N LEU A 67 0.19 -9.73 15.94
CA LEU A 67 0.39 -10.25 17.29
C LEU A 67 -0.93 -10.52 18.02
N VAL A 68 -1.96 -9.69 17.82
CA VAL A 68 -3.30 -9.89 18.37
C VAL A 68 -3.93 -11.18 17.81
N ILE A 69 -3.81 -11.38 16.50
CA ILE A 69 -4.35 -12.58 15.83
C ILE A 69 -3.59 -13.84 16.25
N LYS A 70 -2.26 -13.76 16.40
CA LYS A 70 -1.45 -14.86 16.92
C LYS A 70 -1.85 -15.31 18.32
N GLN A 71 -2.37 -14.39 19.14
CA GLN A 71 -2.93 -14.65 20.47
C GLN A 71 -4.37 -15.20 20.43
N GLY A 72 -4.94 -15.44 19.25
CA GLY A 72 -6.30 -15.98 19.08
C GLY A 72 -7.42 -14.94 19.14
N TYR A 73 -7.09 -13.65 19.12
CA TYR A 73 -8.06 -12.57 19.10
C TYR A 73 -8.27 -12.01 17.69
N ARG A 74 -9.33 -11.20 17.53
CA ARG A 74 -9.72 -10.60 16.25
C ARG A 74 -9.40 -9.10 16.22
N VAL A 75 -9.03 -8.62 15.05
CA VAL A 75 -8.93 -7.19 14.72
C VAL A 75 -10.12 -6.81 13.85
N ILE A 76 -10.88 -5.79 14.27
CA ILE A 76 -12.09 -5.36 13.59
C ILE A 76 -11.98 -3.91 13.11
N PHE A 77 -12.56 -3.64 11.95
CA PHE A 77 -12.74 -2.29 11.45
C PHE A 77 -14.06 -1.70 11.95
N HIS A 78 -14.00 -0.50 12.55
CA HIS A 78 -15.19 0.20 13.01
C HIS A 78 -15.45 1.45 12.14
N LYS A 79 -16.64 1.53 11.52
CA LYS A 79 -16.98 2.56 10.54
C LYS A 79 -16.93 4.00 11.09
N ASN A 80 -17.27 4.16 12.37
CA ASN A 80 -17.38 5.46 13.04
C ASN A 80 -16.07 5.92 13.67
N LEU A 81 -15.01 5.11 13.60
CA LEU A 81 -13.69 5.51 14.05
C LEU A 81 -12.94 6.11 12.86
N TYR A 82 -12.67 7.41 12.91
CA TYR A 82 -11.94 8.13 11.89
C TYR A 82 -11.10 9.25 12.49
N CYS A 83 -10.05 9.63 11.79
CA CYS A 83 -9.23 10.79 12.10
C CYS A 83 -8.99 11.59 10.81
N PHE A 84 -8.64 12.85 10.96
CA PHE A 84 -8.27 13.73 9.87
C PHE A 84 -6.74 13.83 9.81
N GLU A 85 -6.21 13.71 8.62
CA GLU A 85 -4.77 13.83 8.35
C GLU A 85 -4.57 14.79 7.18
N ALA A 86 -3.59 15.68 7.27
CA ALA A 86 -3.20 16.53 6.16
C ALA A 86 -2.52 15.68 5.07
N PRO A 87 -2.83 15.87 3.78
CA PRO A 87 -2.15 15.18 2.70
C PRO A 87 -0.67 15.58 2.65
N SER A 88 0.19 14.65 2.21
CA SER A 88 1.60 14.95 1.96
C SER A 88 1.72 15.90 0.77
N GLU A 89 2.47 16.99 0.95
CA GLU A 89 2.63 18.02 -0.09
C GLU A 89 3.75 17.73 -1.08
N ASN A 90 4.66 16.80 -0.76
CA ASN A 90 5.87 16.54 -1.53
C ASN A 90 5.94 15.08 -2.02
N THR A 91 5.99 14.91 -3.35
CA THR A 91 6.07 13.60 -4.01
C THR A 91 7.35 12.83 -3.66
N ALA A 92 8.48 13.52 -3.52
CA ALA A 92 9.74 12.86 -3.15
C ALA A 92 9.70 12.29 -1.73
N SER A 93 9.11 13.02 -0.78
CA SER A 93 8.91 12.54 0.59
C SER A 93 7.96 11.34 0.63
N GLU A 94 6.91 11.36 -0.19
CA GLU A 94 5.97 10.25 -0.35
C GLU A 94 6.64 9.01 -0.94
N PHE A 95 7.50 9.17 -1.96
CA PHE A 95 8.29 8.07 -2.53
C PHE A 95 9.09 7.34 -1.45
N TRP A 96 9.90 8.06 -0.68
CA TRP A 96 10.73 7.47 0.37
C TRP A 96 9.91 6.92 1.54
N ARG A 97 8.77 7.52 1.82
CA ARG A 97 7.78 6.99 2.77
C ARG A 97 7.28 5.61 2.33
N GLN A 98 6.92 5.45 1.05
CA GLN A 98 6.46 4.17 0.49
C GLN A 98 7.57 3.12 0.47
N VAL A 99 8.82 3.48 0.12
CA VAL A 99 9.98 2.59 0.20
C VAL A 99 10.13 2.03 1.62
N ARG A 100 10.08 2.90 2.63
CA ARG A 100 10.21 2.52 4.04
C ARG A 100 9.03 1.63 4.49
N ILE A 101 7.80 2.00 4.17
CA ILE A 101 6.61 1.21 4.49
C ILE A 101 6.74 -0.19 3.89
N THR A 102 7.13 -0.28 2.63
CA THR A 102 7.32 -1.57 1.93
C THR A 102 8.37 -2.43 2.63
N ASN A 103 9.56 -1.90 2.89
CA ASN A 103 10.64 -2.63 3.56
C ASN A 103 10.20 -3.19 4.92
N ARG A 104 9.57 -2.35 5.77
CA ARG A 104 9.08 -2.75 7.09
C ARG A 104 7.94 -3.75 7.01
N THR A 105 7.00 -3.55 6.07
CA THR A 105 5.88 -4.48 5.84
C THR A 105 6.40 -5.85 5.43
N LEU A 106 7.32 -5.93 4.48
CA LEU A 106 7.90 -7.21 4.06
C LEU A 106 8.61 -7.91 5.22
N ARG A 107 9.40 -7.19 6.01
CA ARG A 107 10.03 -7.76 7.21
C ARG A 107 9.02 -8.34 8.20
N ALA A 108 7.92 -7.62 8.44
CA ALA A 108 6.84 -8.08 9.29
C ALA A 108 6.16 -9.34 8.70
N LEU A 109 5.82 -9.33 7.41
CA LEU A 109 5.17 -10.47 6.74
C LEU A 109 6.04 -11.72 6.80
N PHE A 110 7.32 -11.63 6.47
CA PHE A 110 8.23 -12.78 6.50
C PHE A 110 8.57 -13.22 7.93
N ARG A 111 8.61 -12.31 8.90
CA ARG A 111 8.79 -12.66 10.33
C ARG A 111 7.61 -13.44 10.88
N TYR A 112 6.40 -13.11 10.46
CA TYR A 112 5.15 -13.76 10.87
C TYR A 112 4.55 -14.61 9.75
N ALA A 113 5.40 -15.23 8.92
CA ALA A 113 4.98 -16.03 7.75
C ALA A 113 4.04 -17.19 8.12
N GLU A 114 4.08 -17.67 9.35
CA GLU A 114 3.15 -18.68 9.87
C GLU A 114 1.68 -18.28 9.72
N LEU A 115 1.38 -16.96 9.79
CA LEU A 115 0.02 -16.43 9.64
C LEU A 115 -0.47 -16.45 8.18
N MET A 116 0.44 -16.62 7.21
CA MET A 116 0.11 -16.82 5.80
C MET A 116 -0.23 -18.28 5.47
N ASN A 117 -0.11 -19.20 6.44
CA ASN A 117 -0.47 -20.59 6.25
C ASN A 117 -2.01 -20.74 6.21
N ILE A 118 -2.56 -20.90 4.99
CA ILE A 118 -3.99 -21.04 4.74
C ILE A 118 -4.60 -22.31 5.36
N PHE A 119 -3.81 -23.32 5.67
CA PHE A 119 -4.29 -24.53 6.35
C PHE A 119 -4.47 -24.31 7.85
N LYS A 120 -3.66 -23.42 8.46
CA LYS A 120 -3.76 -23.09 9.88
C LYS A 120 -4.68 -21.87 10.13
N TYR A 121 -4.65 -20.90 9.23
CA TYR A 121 -5.45 -19.66 9.29
C TYR A 121 -6.18 -19.44 7.95
N PRO A 122 -7.25 -20.21 7.63
CA PRO A 122 -7.82 -20.25 6.28
C PRO A 122 -8.22 -18.89 5.73
N SER A 123 -9.09 -18.14 6.42
CA SER A 123 -9.52 -16.81 5.99
C SER A 123 -8.40 -15.78 6.11
N PHE A 124 -7.75 -15.70 7.26
CA PHE A 124 -6.72 -14.70 7.52
C PHE A 124 -5.46 -14.90 6.65
N GLY A 125 -5.03 -16.15 6.44
CA GLY A 125 -3.91 -16.46 5.54
C GLY A 125 -4.19 -16.04 4.10
N PHE A 126 -5.42 -16.27 3.62
CA PHE A 126 -5.85 -15.78 2.30
C PHE A 126 -5.87 -14.26 2.24
N GLU A 127 -6.43 -13.59 3.24
CA GLU A 127 -6.52 -12.13 3.33
C GLU A 127 -5.13 -11.47 3.34
N ILE A 128 -4.20 -11.96 4.14
CA ILE A 128 -2.85 -11.39 4.22
C ILE A 128 -2.05 -11.60 2.92
N ILE A 129 -2.20 -12.76 2.26
CA ILE A 129 -1.57 -13.02 0.97
C ILE A 129 -2.16 -12.11 -0.11
N SER A 130 -3.48 -12.08 -0.26
CA SER A 130 -4.16 -11.34 -1.31
C SER A 130 -4.05 -9.81 -1.11
N HIS A 131 -4.25 -9.33 0.11
CA HIS A 131 -4.32 -7.89 0.37
C HIS A 131 -2.94 -7.25 0.60
N LYS A 132 -1.97 -8.00 1.16
CA LYS A 132 -0.63 -7.45 1.41
C LYS A 132 0.40 -8.01 0.44
N LEU A 133 0.65 -9.32 0.42
CA LEU A 133 1.75 -9.88 -0.36
C LEU A 133 1.58 -9.64 -1.86
N LEU A 134 0.41 -9.94 -2.45
CA LEU A 134 0.15 -9.72 -3.88
C LEU A 134 0.22 -8.24 -4.24
N ARG A 135 -0.28 -7.34 -3.39
CA ARG A 135 -0.16 -5.90 -3.61
C ARG A 135 1.30 -5.44 -3.72
N PHE A 136 2.17 -5.93 -2.85
CA PHE A 136 3.60 -5.62 -2.91
C PHE A 136 4.33 -6.36 -4.04
N SER A 137 3.69 -7.35 -4.67
CA SER A 137 4.22 -8.06 -5.85
C SER A 137 3.84 -7.41 -7.19
N VAL A 138 2.92 -6.43 -7.20
CA VAL A 138 2.46 -5.76 -8.43
C VAL A 138 3.60 -5.23 -9.32
N PRO A 139 4.68 -4.58 -8.81
CA PRO A 139 5.74 -4.09 -9.65
C PRO A 139 6.45 -5.20 -10.44
N PHE A 140 6.57 -6.40 -9.89
CA PHE A 140 7.13 -7.54 -10.62
C PHE A 140 6.22 -7.96 -11.77
N PHE A 141 4.89 -8.01 -11.56
CA PHE A 141 3.95 -8.30 -12.65
C PHE A 141 4.03 -7.25 -13.75
N LEU A 142 4.13 -5.96 -13.42
CA LEU A 142 4.30 -4.89 -14.40
C LEU A 142 5.58 -5.06 -15.21
N LEU A 143 6.70 -5.45 -14.58
CA LEU A 143 7.95 -5.72 -15.27
C LEU A 143 7.86 -6.95 -16.20
N PHE A 144 7.23 -8.04 -15.74
CA PHE A 144 7.11 -9.26 -16.53
C PHE A 144 6.10 -9.14 -17.69
N LEU A 145 5.08 -8.30 -17.56
CA LEU A 145 4.09 -8.10 -18.63
C LEU A 145 4.68 -7.55 -19.92
N ILE A 146 5.74 -6.75 -19.85
CA ILE A 146 6.38 -6.16 -21.04
C ILE A 146 7.03 -7.26 -21.93
N PRO A 147 8.02 -8.03 -21.44
CA PRO A 147 8.65 -9.07 -22.24
C PRO A 147 7.65 -10.17 -22.64
N LEU A 148 6.70 -10.50 -21.78
CA LEU A 148 5.67 -11.49 -22.12
C LEU A 148 4.80 -11.05 -23.29
N ASN A 149 4.36 -9.79 -23.31
CA ASN A 149 3.58 -9.25 -24.42
C ASN A 149 4.39 -9.16 -25.72
N LEU A 150 5.67 -8.77 -25.62
CA LEU A 150 6.57 -8.76 -26.78
C LEU A 150 6.77 -10.17 -27.38
N PHE A 151 6.90 -11.18 -26.50
CA PHE A 151 7.02 -12.58 -26.91
C PHE A 151 5.74 -13.10 -27.61
N LEU A 152 4.57 -12.64 -27.17
CA LEU A 152 3.28 -13.10 -27.65
C LEU A 152 2.70 -12.26 -28.80
N ILE A 153 3.36 -11.19 -29.25
CA ILE A 153 2.83 -10.23 -30.23
C ILE A 153 2.41 -10.86 -31.58
N GLY A 154 3.09 -11.95 -31.96
CA GLY A 154 2.77 -12.71 -33.20
C GLY A 154 1.61 -13.70 -33.04
N LYS A 155 1.11 -13.96 -31.81
CA LYS A 155 0.12 -15.02 -31.51
C LYS A 155 -1.34 -14.57 -31.67
N GLY A 156 -1.60 -13.26 -31.86
CA GLY A 156 -2.95 -12.76 -32.15
C GLY A 156 -3.14 -11.29 -31.83
N ILE A 157 -4.29 -10.76 -32.26
CA ILE A 157 -4.62 -9.33 -32.16
C ILE A 157 -4.70 -8.83 -30.72
N ILE A 158 -5.13 -9.70 -29.80
CA ILE A 158 -5.26 -9.34 -28.38
C ILE A 158 -3.92 -8.90 -27.77
N TYR A 159 -2.81 -9.57 -28.11
CA TYR A 159 -1.49 -9.21 -27.61
C TYR A 159 -0.98 -7.89 -28.19
N LYS A 160 -1.34 -7.57 -29.45
CA LYS A 160 -1.04 -6.27 -30.05
C LYS A 160 -1.80 -5.15 -29.34
N LEU A 161 -3.08 -5.37 -29.02
CA LEU A 161 -3.90 -4.41 -28.27
C LEU A 161 -3.38 -4.21 -26.85
N LEU A 162 -2.98 -5.29 -26.16
CA LEU A 162 -2.39 -5.21 -24.82
C LEU A 162 -1.06 -4.45 -24.83
N LEU A 163 -0.21 -4.68 -25.84
CA LEU A 163 1.04 -3.94 -25.99
C LEU A 163 0.78 -2.46 -26.28
N ALA A 164 -0.18 -2.13 -27.15
CA ALA A 164 -0.57 -0.75 -27.41
C ALA A 164 -1.08 -0.06 -26.11
N ALA A 165 -1.91 -0.75 -25.31
CA ALA A 165 -2.38 -0.25 -24.03
C ALA A 165 -1.22 -0.01 -23.03
N GLN A 166 -0.22 -0.90 -23.01
CA GLN A 166 1.00 -0.70 -22.19
C GLN A 166 1.80 0.52 -22.64
N ILE A 167 2.00 0.71 -23.95
CA ILE A 167 2.72 1.88 -24.49
C ILE A 167 1.98 3.16 -24.10
N ILE A 168 0.66 3.19 -24.25
CA ILE A 168 -0.18 4.35 -23.86
C ILE A 168 -0.06 4.60 -22.35
N PHE A 169 -0.11 3.55 -21.54
CA PHE A 169 -0.01 3.66 -20.07
C PHE A 169 1.35 4.24 -19.64
N TYR A 170 2.46 3.69 -20.14
CA TYR A 170 3.78 4.19 -19.77
C TYR A 170 4.07 5.58 -20.39
N GLY A 171 3.55 5.87 -21.59
CA GLY A 171 3.61 7.19 -22.20
C GLY A 171 2.86 8.25 -21.38
N ALA A 172 1.65 7.91 -20.90
CA ALA A 172 0.89 8.78 -20.01
C ALA A 172 1.62 9.01 -18.67
N ALA A 173 2.25 7.97 -18.10
CA ALA A 173 3.05 8.10 -16.89
C ALA A 173 4.26 9.03 -17.11
N PHE A 174 4.94 8.92 -18.25
CA PHE A 174 6.07 9.79 -18.60
C PHE A 174 5.63 11.24 -18.78
N ILE A 175 4.49 11.49 -19.45
CA ILE A 175 3.92 12.83 -19.57
C ILE A 175 3.59 13.40 -18.18
N GLY A 176 2.99 12.59 -17.27
CA GLY A 176 2.69 12.99 -15.91
C GLY A 176 3.94 13.35 -15.11
N PHE A 177 5.02 12.58 -15.25
CA PHE A 177 6.32 12.89 -14.67
C PHE A 177 6.88 14.23 -15.18
N SER A 178 6.85 14.44 -16.50
CA SER A 178 7.32 15.69 -17.12
C SER A 178 6.51 16.89 -16.62
N GLN A 179 5.18 16.77 -16.54
CA GLN A 179 4.33 17.83 -16.00
C GLN A 179 4.67 18.21 -14.55
N GLU A 180 4.96 17.22 -13.72
CA GLU A 180 5.38 17.48 -12.33
C GLU A 180 6.74 18.18 -12.28
N LEU A 181 7.69 17.76 -13.11
CA LEU A 181 9.03 18.36 -13.20
C LEU A 181 8.95 19.86 -13.60
N TYR A 182 8.04 20.22 -14.51
CA TYR A 182 7.81 21.61 -14.96
C TYR A 182 6.78 22.37 -14.14
N GLY A 183 6.29 21.82 -13.03
CA GLY A 183 5.34 22.51 -12.13
C GLY A 183 3.90 22.59 -12.63
N HIS A 184 3.56 21.86 -13.70
CA HIS A 184 2.20 21.85 -14.25
C HIS A 184 1.33 20.80 -13.55
N LYS A 185 0.32 21.21 -12.80
CA LYS A 185 -0.61 20.28 -12.10
C LYS A 185 -1.74 19.79 -13.03
N GLY A 186 -1.47 18.84 -13.89
CA GLY A 186 -2.47 18.14 -14.72
C GLY A 186 -3.16 16.99 -13.95
N ARG A 187 -4.42 17.17 -13.55
CA ARG A 187 -5.13 16.34 -12.57
C ARG A 187 -5.37 14.87 -12.97
N LYS A 188 -5.55 14.54 -14.27
CA LYS A 188 -5.90 13.18 -14.72
C LYS A 188 -4.69 12.30 -15.06
N ILE A 189 -3.67 12.87 -15.67
CA ILE A 189 -2.43 12.17 -16.05
C ILE A 189 -1.55 11.93 -14.81
N SER A 190 -1.64 12.81 -13.81
CA SER A 190 -0.99 12.67 -12.51
C SER A 190 -1.33 11.36 -11.79
N PHE A 191 -2.53 10.78 -12.00
CA PHE A 191 -2.91 9.51 -11.39
C PHE A 191 -2.06 8.33 -11.92
N VAL A 192 -1.84 8.25 -13.25
CA VAL A 192 -1.06 7.17 -13.87
C VAL A 192 0.41 7.25 -13.43
N TYR A 193 0.97 8.46 -13.44
CA TYR A 193 2.32 8.72 -12.93
C TYR A 193 2.45 8.32 -11.45
N HIS A 194 1.50 8.76 -10.61
CA HIS A 194 1.52 8.45 -9.18
C HIS A 194 1.43 6.94 -8.90
N PHE A 195 0.60 6.22 -9.67
CA PHE A 195 0.53 4.76 -9.60
C PHE A 195 1.88 4.12 -9.94
N LEU A 196 2.53 4.55 -11.02
CA LEU A 196 3.84 4.01 -11.41
C LEU A 196 4.92 4.37 -10.37
N MET A 197 4.95 5.60 -9.87
CA MET A 197 5.87 6.06 -8.83
C MET A 197 5.76 5.21 -7.54
N VAL A 198 4.52 4.91 -7.10
CA VAL A 198 4.30 4.03 -5.94
C VAL A 198 4.82 2.61 -6.22
N ASN A 199 4.60 2.07 -7.43
CA ASN A 199 5.11 0.74 -7.78
C ASN A 199 6.65 0.71 -7.86
N ILE A 200 7.30 1.75 -8.37
CA ILE A 200 8.76 1.87 -8.34
C ILE A 200 9.28 1.95 -6.90
N SER A 201 8.61 2.72 -6.03
CA SER A 201 9.00 2.79 -4.62
C SER A 201 8.86 1.44 -3.90
N ILE A 202 7.83 0.65 -4.24
CA ILE A 202 7.66 -0.72 -3.73
C ILE A 202 8.82 -1.60 -4.22
N LEU A 203 9.20 -1.52 -5.50
CA LEU A 203 10.32 -2.27 -6.04
C LEU A 203 11.63 -1.94 -5.32
N VAL A 204 11.91 -0.65 -5.12
CA VAL A 204 13.07 -0.21 -4.32
C VAL A 204 12.99 -0.73 -2.88
N GLY A 205 11.80 -0.74 -2.29
CA GLY A 205 11.55 -1.33 -0.97
C GLY A 205 11.90 -2.82 -0.90
N TRP A 206 11.59 -3.59 -1.94
CA TRP A 206 11.98 -4.99 -2.08
C TRP A 206 13.51 -5.15 -2.14
N PHE A 207 14.20 -4.35 -2.96
CA PHE A 207 15.67 -4.39 -3.03
C PHE A 207 16.30 -4.10 -1.67
N LYS A 208 15.83 -3.08 -0.95
CA LYS A 208 16.30 -2.78 0.39
C LYS A 208 15.99 -3.88 1.41
N PHE A 209 14.86 -4.57 1.28
CA PHE A 209 14.54 -5.73 2.09
C PHE A 209 15.50 -6.90 1.83
N LEU A 210 15.73 -7.24 0.55
CA LEU A 210 16.61 -8.34 0.15
C LEU A 210 18.08 -8.06 0.49
N SER A 211 18.53 -6.81 0.40
CA SER A 211 19.89 -6.39 0.80
C SER A 211 20.10 -6.35 2.32
N GLY A 212 19.05 -6.65 3.11
CA GLY A 212 19.14 -6.65 4.58
C GLY A 212 19.09 -5.27 5.24
N GLU A 213 18.93 -4.17 4.47
CA GLU A 213 18.89 -2.81 4.99
C GLU A 213 17.72 -2.61 5.96
N ARG A 214 18.01 -2.25 7.22
CA ARG A 214 17.02 -1.97 8.26
C ARG A 214 16.77 -0.48 8.37
N GLN A 215 15.55 -0.05 8.20
CA GLN A 215 15.13 1.35 8.36
C GLN A 215 14.46 1.53 9.74
N ALA A 216 15.28 1.71 10.76
CA ALA A 216 14.83 1.71 12.15
C ALA A 216 14.26 3.05 12.64
N MET A 217 14.64 4.20 12.08
CA MET A 217 14.28 5.50 12.63
C MET A 217 13.49 6.38 11.66
N TRP A 218 12.49 7.05 12.22
CA TRP A 218 11.79 8.16 11.59
C TRP A 218 12.58 9.44 11.81
N ASN A 219 13.29 9.92 10.81
CA ASN A 219 13.76 11.31 10.80
C ASN A 219 12.56 12.20 10.44
N VAL A 220 11.92 12.77 11.44
CA VAL A 220 10.97 13.88 11.24
C VAL A 220 11.82 15.06 10.81
N GLN A 221 11.88 15.34 9.51
CA GLN A 221 12.30 16.66 9.05
C GLN A 221 11.19 17.63 9.50
N ARG A 222 11.51 18.42 10.52
CA ARG A 222 10.72 19.58 10.94
C ARG A 222 10.97 20.73 10.01
#